data_beb67d70e4b7973bb74542bd6a7f9c12
#
_entry.id   beb67d70e4b7973bb74542bd6a7f9c12
#
_cell.length_a   1.000
_cell.length_b   1.000
_cell.length_c   1.000
_cell.angle_alpha   90.00
_cell.angle_beta   90.00
_cell.angle_gamma   90.00
#
_symmetry.space_group_name_H-M   'P 1'
#
loop_
_entity.id
_entity.type
_entity.pdbx_description
1 polymer ?
#
loop_
_entity_poly.entity_id
_entity_poly.type
_entity_poly.pdbx_seq_one_letter_code
_entity_poly.pdbx_strand_id
1 'polypeptide(L)'
;MGVVLGTRLVALVGAAVTVAAGLGVRAWGGGDFAKYAGDALYTVLVHALVVCVVPRVRPRVAAVGAFAFSCGVELLQLTPVPAGLAARSGLARLVLGSTFNAPDLLWYAVGAGAAAVLHSALARSAGRVRRPVRPPDPPSGLSRRATGGRSTGP
;
A
#
# COMPACT_ATOMS: atom_id res chain seq x y z
N MET A 1 19.91 -1.90 -2.41
CA MET A 1 19.47 -1.45 -1.08
C MET A 1 18.57 -0.21 -1.14
N GLY A 2 18.85 0.80 -1.93
CA GLY A 2 18.07 2.05 -1.96
C GLY A 2 16.57 1.95 -2.26
N VAL A 3 16.14 1.00 -3.11
CA VAL A 3 14.71 0.84 -3.45
C VAL A 3 13.88 0.36 -2.27
N VAL A 4 14.40 -0.62 -1.55
CA VAL A 4 13.70 -1.19 -0.38
C VAL A 4 13.57 -0.15 0.73
N LEU A 5 14.64 0.60 0.97
CA LEU A 5 14.63 1.69 1.96
C LEU A 5 13.64 2.80 1.56
N GLY A 6 13.63 3.20 0.28
CA GLY A 6 12.66 4.19 -0.21
C GLY A 6 11.21 3.71 -0.08
N THR A 7 10.91 2.45 -0.40
CA THR A 7 9.55 1.89 -0.24
C THR A 7 9.14 1.86 1.24
N ARG A 8 10.04 1.45 2.14
CA ARG A 8 9.76 1.47 3.58
C ARG A 8 9.49 2.88 4.10
N LEU A 9 10.28 3.86 3.68
CA LEU A 9 10.09 5.25 4.09
C LEU A 9 8.73 5.78 3.64
N VAL A 10 8.36 5.55 2.39
CA VAL A 10 7.04 5.94 1.86
C VAL A 10 5.91 5.23 2.64
N ALA A 11 6.07 3.95 2.96
CA ALA A 11 5.08 3.20 3.75
C ALA A 11 4.97 3.74 5.19
N LEU A 12 6.08 4.10 5.83
CA LEU A 12 6.08 4.69 7.17
C LEU A 12 5.43 6.07 7.18
N VAL A 13 5.75 6.93 6.20
CA VAL A 13 5.09 8.23 6.04
C VAL A 13 3.59 8.05 5.82
N GLY A 14 3.20 7.11 4.95
CA GLY A 14 1.80 6.76 4.72
C GLY A 14 1.10 6.29 5.98
N ALA A 15 1.75 5.44 6.79
CA ALA A 15 1.22 5.00 8.08
C ALA A 15 1.04 6.17 9.06
N ALA A 16 2.03 7.05 9.18
CA ALA A 16 1.96 8.22 10.06
C ALA A 16 0.83 9.18 9.64
N VAL A 17 0.70 9.47 8.34
CA VAL A 17 -0.39 10.30 7.79
C VAL A 17 -1.75 9.64 8.07
N THR A 18 -1.86 8.33 7.89
CA THR A 18 -3.10 7.59 8.14
C THR A 18 -3.49 7.64 9.62
N VAL A 19 -2.54 7.49 10.54
CA VAL A 19 -2.78 7.65 11.99
C VAL A 19 -3.24 9.07 12.30
N ALA A 20 -2.56 10.09 11.79
CA ALA A 20 -2.93 11.49 12.01
C ALA A 20 -4.35 11.78 11.46
N ALA A 21 -4.67 11.28 10.26
CA ALA A 21 -6.01 11.40 9.68
C ALA A 21 -7.08 10.70 10.54
N GLY A 22 -6.80 9.48 11.02
CA GLY A 22 -7.73 8.73 11.87
C GLY A 22 -7.99 9.43 13.21
N LEU A 23 -6.94 9.97 13.85
CA LEU A 23 -7.07 10.76 15.06
C LEU A 23 -7.84 12.06 14.81
N GLY A 24 -7.57 12.74 13.68
CA GLY A 24 -8.30 13.94 13.26
C GLY A 24 -9.79 13.67 13.04
N VAL A 25 -10.12 12.62 12.26
CA VAL A 25 -11.52 12.21 12.06
C VAL A 25 -12.21 11.91 13.39
N ARG A 26 -11.51 11.26 14.33
CA ARG A 26 -12.07 10.96 15.65
C ARG A 26 -12.23 12.20 16.52
N ALA A 27 -11.35 13.21 16.38
CA ALA A 27 -11.40 14.44 17.20
C ALA A 27 -12.46 15.43 16.72
N TRP A 28 -12.65 15.55 15.40
CA TRP A 28 -13.52 16.56 14.78
C TRP A 28 -14.71 15.97 14.03
N GLY A 29 -14.71 14.68 13.73
CA GLY A 29 -15.83 13.98 13.12
C GLY A 29 -16.87 13.55 14.14
N GLY A 30 -18.12 13.44 13.71
CA GLY A 30 -19.23 12.96 14.55
C GLY A 30 -19.96 11.77 13.92
N GLY A 31 -20.63 10.97 14.78
CA GLY A 31 -21.55 9.92 14.37
C GLY A 31 -20.91 8.83 13.50
N ASP A 32 -21.73 8.32 12.59
CA ASP A 32 -21.37 7.19 11.71
C ASP A 32 -20.21 7.52 10.74
N PHE A 33 -20.10 8.77 10.30
CA PHE A 33 -19.01 9.18 9.43
C PHE A 33 -17.64 8.96 10.08
N ALA A 34 -17.45 9.43 11.30
CA ALA A 34 -16.18 9.29 12.01
C ALA A 34 -15.84 7.81 12.24
N LYS A 35 -16.85 6.99 12.53
CA LYS A 35 -16.71 5.55 12.70
C LYS A 35 -16.23 4.90 11.40
N TYR A 36 -16.98 5.02 10.34
CA TYR A 36 -16.70 4.35 9.05
C TYR A 36 -15.40 4.84 8.37
N ALA A 37 -15.12 6.13 8.46
CA ALA A 37 -13.83 6.66 7.99
C ALA A 37 -12.67 6.08 8.82
N GLY A 38 -12.85 5.92 10.13
CA GLY A 38 -11.89 5.27 11.01
C GLY A 38 -11.60 3.82 10.60
N ASP A 39 -12.64 3.05 10.28
CA ASP A 39 -12.55 1.65 9.87
C ASP A 39 -11.79 1.51 8.53
N ALA A 40 -12.13 2.36 7.54
CA ALA A 40 -11.39 2.41 6.28
C ALA A 40 -9.92 2.77 6.49
N LEU A 41 -9.63 3.80 7.29
CA LEU A 41 -8.27 4.23 7.61
C LEU A 41 -7.49 3.17 8.39
N TYR A 42 -8.16 2.41 9.27
CA TYR A 42 -7.54 1.29 9.96
C TYR A 42 -6.98 0.26 8.97
N THR A 43 -7.75 -0.13 7.97
CA THR A 43 -7.29 -1.07 6.94
C THR A 43 -6.18 -0.47 6.06
N VAL A 44 -6.23 0.84 5.74
CA VAL A 44 -5.14 1.54 5.05
C VAL A 44 -3.85 1.50 5.88
N LEU A 45 -3.95 1.71 7.19
CA LEU A 45 -2.81 1.60 8.11
C LEU A 45 -2.22 0.19 8.10
N VAL A 46 -3.04 -0.85 8.23
CA VAL A 46 -2.59 -2.25 8.18
C VAL A 46 -1.89 -2.54 6.85
N HIS A 47 -2.44 -2.07 5.72
CA HIS A 47 -1.80 -2.19 4.41
C HIS A 47 -0.40 -1.54 4.38
N ALA A 48 -0.28 -0.32 4.90
CA ALA A 48 1.01 0.38 4.98
C ALA A 48 2.03 -0.38 5.84
N LEU A 49 1.60 -0.96 6.96
CA LEU A 49 2.44 -1.80 7.81
C LEU A 49 2.88 -3.08 7.10
N VAL A 50 2.00 -3.73 6.35
CA VAL A 50 2.35 -4.90 5.52
C VAL A 50 3.44 -4.53 4.50
N VAL A 51 3.29 -3.39 3.80
CA VAL A 51 4.30 -2.90 2.86
C VAL A 51 5.62 -2.54 3.56
N CYS A 52 5.57 -2.00 4.76
CA CYS A 52 6.76 -1.69 5.55
C CYS A 52 7.55 -2.96 5.90
N VAL A 53 6.86 -4.02 6.31
CA VAL A 53 7.48 -5.32 6.65
C VAL A 53 7.95 -6.04 5.38
N VAL A 54 7.13 -6.07 4.33
CA VAL A 54 7.39 -6.77 3.06
C VAL A 54 7.40 -5.76 1.89
N PRO A 55 8.49 -4.98 1.68
CA PRO A 55 8.52 -3.88 0.71
C PRO A 55 8.34 -4.29 -0.76
N ARG A 56 8.47 -5.57 -1.07
CA ARG A 56 8.28 -6.12 -2.43
C ARG A 56 6.93 -6.79 -2.63
N VAL A 57 6.02 -6.70 -1.67
CA VAL A 57 4.68 -7.28 -1.77
C VAL A 57 3.90 -6.64 -2.92
N ARG A 58 3.16 -7.47 -3.65
CA ARG A 58 2.26 -6.97 -4.70
C ARG A 58 1.09 -6.20 -4.06
N PRO A 59 0.66 -5.05 -4.63
CA PRO A 59 -0.41 -4.23 -4.05
C PRO A 59 -1.68 -5.00 -3.71
N ARG A 60 -2.09 -5.91 -4.58
CA ARG A 60 -3.29 -6.75 -4.35
C ARG A 60 -3.11 -7.72 -3.17
N VAL A 61 -1.92 -8.32 -3.04
CA VAL A 61 -1.63 -9.24 -1.93
C VAL A 61 -1.62 -8.50 -0.60
N ALA A 62 -1.00 -7.31 -0.57
CA ALA A 62 -1.02 -6.46 0.63
C ALA A 62 -2.45 -6.04 1.01
N ALA A 63 -3.28 -5.70 0.02
CA ALA A 63 -4.67 -5.31 0.26
C ALA A 63 -5.52 -6.47 0.79
N VAL A 64 -5.40 -7.66 0.19
CA VAL A 64 -6.10 -8.86 0.68
C VAL A 64 -5.65 -9.22 2.08
N GLY A 65 -4.34 -9.16 2.36
CA GLY A 65 -3.80 -9.41 3.70
C GLY A 65 -4.30 -8.40 4.73
N ALA A 66 -4.32 -7.10 4.39
CA ALA A 66 -4.85 -6.05 5.26
C ALA A 66 -6.34 -6.22 5.52
N PHE A 67 -7.13 -6.50 4.49
CA PHE A 67 -8.56 -6.77 4.62
C PHE A 67 -8.84 -8.00 5.49
N ALA A 68 -8.15 -9.12 5.22
CA ALA A 68 -8.31 -10.35 6.00
C ALA A 68 -7.93 -10.15 7.47
N PHE A 69 -6.87 -9.38 7.75
CA PHE A 69 -6.50 -9.03 9.11
C PHE A 69 -7.57 -8.19 9.80
N SER A 70 -8.07 -7.13 9.15
CA SER A 70 -9.12 -6.26 9.69
C SER A 70 -10.41 -7.05 9.97
N CYS A 71 -10.84 -7.91 9.04
CA CYS A 71 -11.95 -8.82 9.25
C CYS A 71 -11.69 -9.80 10.40
N GLY A 72 -10.47 -10.30 10.52
CA GLY A 72 -10.09 -11.18 11.65
C GLY A 72 -10.22 -10.52 12.99
N VAL A 73 -9.80 -9.25 13.11
CA VAL A 73 -9.99 -8.44 14.32
C VAL A 73 -11.46 -8.24 14.60
N GLU A 74 -12.27 -7.94 13.60
CA GLU A 74 -13.72 -7.75 13.74
C GLU A 74 -14.40 -9.05 14.21
N LEU A 75 -14.06 -10.19 13.60
CA LEU A 75 -14.58 -11.48 14.04
C LEU A 75 -14.12 -11.86 15.45
N LEU A 76 -12.91 -11.45 15.84
CA LEU A 76 -12.42 -11.66 17.21
C LEU A 76 -13.30 -10.95 18.24
N GLN A 77 -13.94 -9.83 17.87
CA GLN A 77 -14.88 -9.10 18.74
C GLN A 77 -16.15 -9.88 19.07
N LEU A 78 -16.45 -10.96 18.37
CA LEU A 78 -17.50 -11.92 18.74
C LEU A 78 -17.13 -12.73 20.01
N THR A 79 -15.87 -12.66 20.44
CA THR A 79 -15.39 -13.31 21.67
C THR A 79 -15.26 -12.28 22.81
N PRO A 80 -15.20 -12.71 24.07
CA PRO A 80 -15.00 -11.81 25.20
C PRO A 80 -13.58 -11.22 25.31
N VAL A 81 -12.63 -11.69 24.49
CA VAL A 81 -11.21 -11.33 24.59
C VAL A 81 -10.96 -9.83 24.33
N PRO A 82 -11.44 -9.22 23.23
CA PRO A 82 -11.22 -7.79 22.97
C PRO A 82 -11.85 -6.91 24.04
N ALA A 83 -13.03 -7.22 24.51
CA ALA A 83 -13.70 -6.47 25.59
C ALA A 83 -12.88 -6.52 26.90
N GLY A 84 -12.35 -7.68 27.23
CA GLY A 84 -11.47 -7.85 28.41
C GLY A 84 -10.15 -7.08 28.30
N LEU A 85 -9.54 -7.03 27.13
CA LEU A 85 -8.33 -6.26 26.86
C LEU A 85 -8.62 -4.75 26.81
N ALA A 86 -9.73 -4.33 26.20
CA ALA A 86 -10.16 -2.94 26.11
C ALA A 86 -10.47 -2.33 27.50
N ALA A 87 -10.96 -3.14 28.44
CA ALA A 87 -11.18 -2.71 29.82
C ALA A 87 -9.87 -2.39 30.56
N ARG A 88 -8.76 -3.01 30.16
CA ARG A 88 -7.44 -2.89 30.80
C ARG A 88 -6.50 -1.91 30.10
N SER A 89 -6.73 -1.58 28.83
CA SER A 89 -5.85 -0.76 28.01
C SER A 89 -6.61 0.08 26.99
N GLY A 90 -6.43 1.41 27.07
CA GLY A 90 -6.98 2.33 26.07
C GLY A 90 -6.43 2.09 24.67
N LEU A 91 -5.17 1.64 24.55
CA LEU A 91 -4.56 1.26 23.28
C LEU A 91 -5.21 0.00 22.70
N ALA A 92 -5.46 -1.01 23.53
CA ALA A 92 -6.17 -2.22 23.11
C ALA A 92 -7.58 -1.88 22.60
N ARG A 93 -8.28 -0.99 23.30
CA ARG A 93 -9.60 -0.50 22.87
C ARG A 93 -9.55 0.26 21.54
N LEU A 94 -8.50 1.03 21.31
CA LEU A 94 -8.31 1.77 20.05
C LEU A 94 -8.01 0.83 18.87
N VAL A 95 -7.20 -0.21 19.09
CA VAL A 95 -6.71 -1.12 18.04
C VAL A 95 -7.68 -2.26 17.75
N LEU A 96 -8.24 -2.87 18.82
CA LEU A 96 -9.08 -4.06 18.70
C LEU A 96 -10.58 -3.73 18.66
N GLY A 97 -10.97 -2.51 19.07
CA GLY A 97 -12.39 -2.21 19.30
C GLY A 97 -12.96 -3.02 20.46
N SER A 98 -14.27 -3.01 20.60
CA SER A 98 -14.96 -3.74 21.69
C SER A 98 -16.25 -4.44 21.24
N THR A 99 -16.78 -4.14 20.08
CA THR A 99 -18.11 -4.59 19.65
C THR A 99 -18.12 -4.84 18.16
N PHE A 100 -18.48 -6.06 17.78
CA PHE A 100 -18.66 -6.48 16.37
C PHE A 100 -19.74 -5.64 15.68
N ASN A 101 -19.47 -5.20 14.46
CA ASN A 101 -20.43 -4.48 13.64
C ASN A 101 -20.27 -4.84 12.14
N ALA A 102 -21.20 -5.61 11.61
CA ALA A 102 -21.13 -6.11 10.24
C ALA A 102 -20.91 -5.04 9.14
N PRO A 103 -21.47 -3.83 9.17
CA PRO A 103 -21.15 -2.74 8.24
C PRO A 103 -19.67 -2.37 8.18
N ASP A 104 -18.88 -2.57 9.23
CA ASP A 104 -17.45 -2.22 9.26
C ASP A 104 -16.65 -3.04 8.25
N LEU A 105 -17.08 -4.26 7.95
CA LEU A 105 -16.49 -5.12 6.91
C LEU A 105 -16.49 -4.47 5.52
N LEU A 106 -17.56 -3.72 5.19
CA LEU A 106 -17.62 -2.97 3.93
C LEU A 106 -16.57 -1.86 3.89
N TRP A 107 -16.39 -1.13 4.99
CA TRP A 107 -15.42 -0.04 5.06
C TRP A 107 -13.98 -0.54 5.09
N TYR A 108 -13.73 -1.72 5.66
CA TYR A 108 -12.45 -2.41 5.49
C TYR A 108 -12.16 -2.74 4.02
N ALA A 109 -13.16 -3.19 3.25
CA ALA A 109 -12.99 -3.43 1.83
C ALA A 109 -12.71 -2.14 1.04
N VAL A 110 -13.40 -1.05 1.37
CA VAL A 110 -13.16 0.29 0.79
C VAL A 110 -11.73 0.76 1.09
N GLY A 111 -11.28 0.65 2.34
CA GLY A 111 -9.92 1.01 2.75
C GLY A 111 -8.86 0.17 2.04
N ALA A 112 -9.05 -1.14 1.95
CA ALA A 112 -8.14 -2.05 1.24
C ALA A 112 -8.05 -1.72 -0.25
N GLY A 113 -9.19 -1.44 -0.90
CA GLY A 113 -9.25 -1.04 -2.31
C GLY A 113 -8.53 0.28 -2.57
N ALA A 114 -8.79 1.31 -1.76
CA ALA A 114 -8.12 2.61 -1.85
C ALA A 114 -6.60 2.47 -1.67
N ALA A 115 -6.15 1.71 -0.68
CA ALA A 115 -4.74 1.44 -0.44
C ALA A 115 -4.07 0.69 -1.61
N ALA A 116 -4.75 -0.30 -2.21
CA ALA A 116 -4.26 -1.03 -3.37
C ALA A 116 -4.09 -0.12 -4.60
N VAL A 117 -5.05 0.77 -4.84
CA VAL A 117 -5.01 1.75 -5.94
C VAL A 117 -3.84 2.71 -5.74
N LEU A 118 -3.71 3.30 -4.56
CA LEU A 118 -2.62 4.22 -4.22
C LEU A 118 -1.25 3.54 -4.34
N HIS A 119 -1.08 2.36 -3.74
CA HIS A 119 0.15 1.58 -3.82
C HIS A 119 0.52 1.27 -5.29
N SER A 120 -0.47 0.85 -6.10
CA SER A 120 -0.27 0.58 -7.52
C SER A 120 0.13 1.84 -8.31
N ALA A 121 -0.45 3.00 -7.99
CA ALA A 121 -0.10 4.27 -8.61
C ALA A 121 1.35 4.68 -8.27
N LEU A 122 1.74 4.62 -7.00
CA LEU A 122 3.09 4.92 -6.55
C LEU A 122 4.14 3.99 -7.18
N ALA A 123 3.84 2.68 -7.26
CA ALA A 123 4.73 1.72 -7.90
C ALA A 123 4.93 2.00 -9.41
N ARG A 124 3.87 2.40 -10.12
CA ARG A 124 3.96 2.78 -11.55
C ARG A 124 4.76 4.06 -11.75
N SER A 125 4.57 5.06 -10.91
CA SER A 125 5.32 6.33 -10.97
C SER A 125 6.81 6.11 -10.73
N ALA A 126 7.18 5.31 -9.75
CA ALA A 126 8.57 4.93 -9.49
C ALA A 126 9.21 4.17 -10.66
N GLY A 127 8.46 3.33 -11.35
CA GLY A 127 8.90 2.61 -12.56
C GLY A 127 9.13 3.53 -13.77
N ARG A 128 8.34 4.60 -13.92
CA ARG A 128 8.50 5.57 -15.03
C ARG A 128 9.78 6.39 -14.90
N VAL A 129 10.09 6.84 -13.68
CA VAL A 129 11.31 7.64 -13.41
C VAL A 129 12.59 6.84 -13.70
N ARG A 130 12.53 5.50 -13.66
CA ARG A 130 13.69 4.61 -13.84
C ARG A 130 13.88 4.11 -15.26
N ARG A 131 13.01 4.43 -16.22
CA ARG A 131 13.25 4.04 -17.61
C ARG A 131 14.40 4.89 -18.15
N PRO A 132 15.56 4.28 -18.53
CA PRO A 132 16.61 5.00 -19.22
C PRO A 132 16.04 5.57 -20.51
N VAL A 133 16.37 6.81 -20.82
CA VAL A 133 16.13 7.37 -22.16
C VAL A 133 16.83 6.46 -23.16
N ARG A 134 16.05 5.76 -23.99
CA ARG A 134 16.62 4.92 -25.05
C ARG A 134 17.44 5.85 -25.94
N PRO A 135 18.76 5.57 -26.14
CA PRO A 135 19.54 6.35 -27.10
C PRO A 135 18.83 6.33 -28.47
N PRO A 136 18.85 7.43 -29.22
CA PRO A 136 18.33 7.45 -30.59
C PRO A 136 18.99 6.34 -31.37
N ASP A 137 18.18 5.58 -32.13
CA ASP A 137 18.72 4.53 -33.02
C ASP A 137 19.74 5.14 -33.97
N PRO A 138 20.94 4.51 -34.18
CA PRO A 138 21.91 5.04 -35.07
C PRO A 138 21.30 5.15 -36.49
N PRO A 139 21.61 6.22 -37.23
CA PRO A 139 21.06 6.42 -38.56
C PRO A 139 21.34 5.19 -39.42
N SER A 140 20.30 4.58 -39.94
CA SER A 140 20.30 3.32 -40.72
C SER A 140 21.04 3.37 -42.05
N GLY A 141 21.85 4.42 -42.28
CA GLY A 141 22.58 4.68 -43.52
C GLY A 141 24.06 4.26 -43.58
N LEU A 142 24.67 3.88 -42.45
CA LEU A 142 26.15 3.68 -42.43
C LEU A 142 26.64 2.22 -42.57
N SER A 143 25.74 1.24 -42.66
CA SER A 143 26.12 -0.19 -42.70
C SER A 143 26.30 -0.80 -44.08
N ARG A 144 26.28 -0.02 -45.17
CA ARG A 144 26.37 -0.60 -46.54
C ARG A 144 27.59 -0.17 -47.40
N ARG A 145 28.69 0.31 -46.82
CA ARG A 145 29.87 0.72 -47.64
C ARG A 145 31.23 0.15 -47.23
N ALA A 146 31.27 -1.05 -46.65
CA ALA A 146 32.59 -1.60 -46.26
C ALA A 146 32.86 -3.05 -46.71
N THR A 147 32.16 -3.55 -47.73
CA THR A 147 32.58 -4.82 -48.37
C THR A 147 32.44 -4.75 -49.89
N GLY A 148 33.29 -3.97 -50.49
CA GLY A 148 33.41 -3.91 -51.96
C GLY A 148 34.82 -3.47 -52.36
N GLY A 149 35.70 -4.40 -52.59
CA GLY A 149 36.91 -4.08 -53.31
C GLY A 149 38.21 -4.60 -52.71
N ARG A 150 38.55 -5.82 -53.06
CA ARG A 150 39.84 -6.05 -53.74
C ARG A 150 39.97 -7.53 -54.09
N SER A 151 39.61 -7.83 -55.39
CA SER A 151 40.12 -8.97 -56.06
C SER A 151 41.15 -8.40 -57.01
N THR A 152 42.45 -8.68 -56.83
CA THR A 152 43.47 -8.60 -57.80
C THR A 152 44.16 -9.97 -57.85
N GLY A 153 43.85 -10.72 -58.90
CA GLY A 153 44.72 -11.82 -59.32
C GLY A 153 45.90 -11.33 -60.15
N PRO A 154 46.84 -12.16 -60.39
CA PRO A 154 47.25 -12.44 -61.77
C PRO A 154 46.87 -13.82 -62.19
#